data_b8a2a069f64fc6468ee6a5d1645231eb
#
_entry.id   b8a2a069f64fc6468ee6a5d1645231eb
#
_cell.length_a   1.000
_cell.length_b   1.000
_cell.length_c   1.000
_cell.angle_alpha   90.00
_cell.angle_beta   90.00
_cell.angle_gamma   90.00
#
_symmetry.space_group_name_H-M   'P 1'
#
loop_
_entity.id
_entity.type
_entity.pdbx_description
1 polymer ?
#
loop_
_entity_poly.entity_id
_entity_poly.type
_entity_poly.pdbx_seq_one_letter_code
_entity_poly.pdbx_strand_id
1 'polypeptide(L)'
;NTELRAKIAEVWYKGMATSDEVFISDGAKCDIARIQTLFGSKVKIAVQDPAYPVYVDGSVIVGAAGKNNGKGYKGVTYMPCTPENNFFPDLSVVKKNSLIYFCSPNNPTGACATKTQLKTLVDFANSHDCIIIYDAAYREFIRDPELPKTIFEIEGSRTCAIEINSFSKPAGFTGVRLGWSIVPKELKFADGTSVNKDWNRVMTTLFNGASNVVQAGGIACLEPEGIKAMKDVIDYYLVNVKTIEDTLKGENFKKAGVEIYSTGNSPYVWAKFPGFKSWDVFDKILKEANVVTTPGSGFGPAGESFIRFSSFGHQESVNEACERLSKLVF
;
A
#
# COMPACT_ATOMS: atom_id res chain seq x y z
N ASN A 1 2.76 -22.94 7.62
CA ASN A 1 3.37 -23.96 6.77
C ASN A 1 4.83 -23.55 6.45
N THR A 2 5.80 -24.44 6.74
CA THR A 2 7.24 -24.17 6.56
C THR A 2 7.63 -24.09 5.09
N GLU A 3 7.01 -24.91 4.23
CA GLU A 3 7.25 -24.90 2.78
C GLU A 3 6.86 -23.57 2.13
N LEU A 4 5.67 -23.02 2.45
CA LEU A 4 5.26 -21.71 1.93
C LEU A 4 6.21 -20.59 2.36
N ARG A 5 6.65 -20.61 3.63
CA ARG A 5 7.64 -19.64 4.14
C ARG A 5 8.97 -19.73 3.39
N ALA A 6 9.47 -20.95 3.14
CA ALA A 6 10.68 -21.15 2.39
C ALA A 6 10.55 -20.68 0.93
N LYS A 7 9.45 -21.02 0.24
CA LYS A 7 9.20 -20.56 -1.12
C LYS A 7 9.07 -19.04 -1.23
N ILE A 8 8.40 -18.37 -0.31
CA ILE A 8 8.33 -16.91 -0.29
C ILE A 8 9.73 -16.30 -0.17
N ALA A 9 10.54 -16.80 0.77
CA ALA A 9 11.91 -16.31 0.97
C ALA A 9 12.78 -16.54 -0.28
N GLU A 10 12.67 -17.69 -0.91
CA GLU A 10 13.43 -18.04 -2.11
C GLU A 10 13.01 -17.21 -3.34
N VAL A 11 11.71 -17.23 -3.67
CA VAL A 11 11.20 -16.67 -4.93
C VAL A 11 11.20 -15.14 -4.93
N TRP A 12 10.78 -14.54 -3.83
CA TRP A 12 10.58 -13.10 -3.79
C TRP A 12 11.68 -12.31 -3.08
N TYR A 13 12.42 -12.95 -2.17
CA TYR A 13 13.46 -12.23 -1.41
C TYR A 13 14.88 -12.64 -1.77
N LYS A 14 15.10 -13.82 -2.41
CA LYS A 14 16.38 -14.23 -3.02
C LYS A 14 17.58 -14.03 -2.09
N GLY A 15 17.44 -14.42 -0.83
CA GLY A 15 18.48 -14.29 0.19
C GLY A 15 18.42 -13.00 1.03
N MET A 16 17.57 -12.03 0.70
CA MET A 16 17.36 -10.81 1.50
C MET A 16 16.54 -11.07 2.77
N ALA A 17 15.79 -12.17 2.83
CA ALA A 17 15.08 -12.63 4.02
C ALA A 17 15.19 -14.16 4.12
N THR A 18 15.16 -14.66 5.36
CA THR A 18 15.16 -16.11 5.63
C THR A 18 13.75 -16.61 5.95
N SER A 19 13.52 -17.91 5.78
CA SER A 19 12.17 -18.49 5.98
C SER A 19 11.63 -18.33 7.41
N ASP A 20 12.48 -18.17 8.40
CA ASP A 20 12.10 -17.95 9.79
C ASP A 20 11.82 -16.48 10.14
N GLU A 21 12.04 -15.57 9.19
CA GLU A 21 11.59 -14.17 9.25
C GLU A 21 10.26 -13.95 8.51
N VAL A 22 9.79 -14.96 7.77
CA VAL A 22 8.49 -14.93 7.07
C VAL A 22 7.38 -15.41 8.00
N PHE A 23 6.36 -14.60 8.21
CA PHE A 23 5.16 -14.93 8.98
C PHE A 23 3.94 -14.94 8.07
N ILE A 24 3.34 -16.11 7.87
CA ILE A 24 2.14 -16.27 7.03
C ILE A 24 0.90 -15.78 7.78
N SER A 25 0.04 -15.04 7.09
CA SER A 25 -1.17 -14.45 7.65
C SER A 25 -2.39 -14.58 6.74
N ASP A 26 -3.52 -14.11 7.24
CA ASP A 26 -4.80 -14.00 6.53
C ASP A 26 -4.95 -12.69 5.73
N GLY A 27 -3.86 -12.03 5.44
CA GLY A 27 -3.76 -10.84 4.58
C GLY A 27 -3.13 -9.62 5.23
N ALA A 28 -2.60 -8.72 4.41
CA ALA A 28 -1.88 -7.53 4.85
C ALA A 28 -2.66 -6.66 5.85
N LYS A 29 -3.98 -6.48 5.66
CA LYS A 29 -4.82 -5.70 6.57
C LYS A 29 -4.82 -6.26 8.00
N CYS A 30 -4.87 -7.59 8.14
CA CYS A 30 -4.85 -8.27 9.42
C CYS A 30 -3.49 -8.13 10.11
N ASP A 31 -2.40 -8.18 9.33
CA ASP A 31 -1.04 -7.94 9.85
C ASP A 31 -0.86 -6.50 10.33
N ILE A 32 -1.37 -5.51 9.58
CA ILE A 32 -1.36 -4.10 10.02
C ILE A 32 -2.05 -3.96 11.37
N ALA A 33 -3.23 -4.55 11.56
CA ALA A 33 -3.96 -4.49 12.84
C ALA A 33 -3.18 -5.16 13.99
N ARG A 34 -2.54 -6.31 13.73
CA ARG A 34 -1.71 -7.00 14.73
C ARG A 34 -0.43 -6.24 15.06
N ILE A 35 0.18 -5.57 14.07
CA ILE A 35 1.34 -4.69 14.27
C ILE A 35 0.94 -3.51 15.16
N GLN A 36 -0.22 -2.90 14.92
CA GLN A 36 -0.72 -1.82 15.78
C GLN A 36 -0.93 -2.32 17.24
N THR A 37 -1.38 -3.54 17.41
CA THR A 37 -1.48 -4.17 18.73
C THR A 37 -0.10 -4.40 19.35
N LEU A 38 0.89 -4.83 18.58
CA LEU A 38 2.27 -5.05 19.03
C LEU A 38 2.90 -3.76 19.59
N PHE A 39 2.74 -2.64 18.89
CA PHE A 39 3.30 -1.35 19.29
C PHE A 39 2.44 -0.60 20.33
N GLY A 40 1.15 -0.90 20.40
CA GLY A 40 0.22 -0.37 21.39
C GLY A 40 -0.15 1.10 21.19
N SER A 41 -0.87 1.65 22.19
CA SER A 41 -1.52 2.96 22.09
C SER A 41 -0.60 4.16 22.34
N LYS A 42 0.63 3.95 22.79
CA LYS A 42 1.55 5.04 23.15
C LYS A 42 2.55 5.38 22.05
N VAL A 43 2.57 4.60 20.95
CA VAL A 43 3.46 4.81 19.82
C VAL A 43 3.05 6.06 19.05
N LYS A 44 4.04 6.82 18.57
CA LYS A 44 3.80 7.94 17.66
C LYS A 44 3.62 7.38 16.25
N ILE A 45 2.62 7.88 15.53
CA ILE A 45 2.25 7.39 14.19
C ILE A 45 2.59 8.45 13.16
N ALA A 46 3.24 8.03 12.07
CA ALA A 46 3.39 8.83 10.86
C ALA A 46 2.87 8.05 9.66
N VAL A 47 2.11 8.70 8.78
CA VAL A 47 1.52 8.10 7.58
C VAL A 47 1.76 8.99 6.38
N GLN A 48 1.94 8.40 5.20
CA GLN A 48 1.81 9.16 3.95
C GLN A 48 0.43 9.82 3.90
N ASP A 49 0.33 10.97 3.26
CA ASP A 49 -0.95 11.67 3.06
C ASP A 49 -1.04 12.13 1.59
N PRO A 50 -1.88 11.51 0.76
CA PRO A 50 -2.88 10.48 1.09
C PRO A 50 -2.29 9.07 1.25
N ALA A 51 -2.99 8.24 2.03
CA ALA A 51 -2.60 6.85 2.29
C ALA A 51 -3.81 5.92 2.46
N TYR A 52 -3.55 4.62 2.47
CA TYR A 52 -4.57 3.63 2.75
C TYR A 52 -5.16 3.84 4.16
N PRO A 53 -6.49 4.06 4.29
CA PRO A 53 -7.12 4.52 5.54
C PRO A 53 -6.87 3.61 6.75
N VAL A 54 -6.60 2.34 6.52
CA VAL A 54 -6.43 1.35 7.58
C VAL A 54 -5.27 1.67 8.55
N TYR A 55 -4.28 2.43 8.12
CA TYR A 55 -3.18 2.84 9.01
C TYR A 55 -3.69 3.82 10.08
N VAL A 56 -4.53 4.77 9.67
CA VAL A 56 -5.14 5.75 10.58
C VAL A 56 -6.25 5.10 11.40
N ASP A 57 -7.20 4.41 10.74
CA ASP A 57 -8.36 3.81 11.41
C ASP A 57 -7.95 2.74 12.44
N GLY A 58 -6.98 1.91 12.11
CA GLY A 58 -6.44 0.95 13.06
C GLY A 58 -5.73 1.63 14.24
N SER A 59 -5.04 2.76 13.99
CA SER A 59 -4.44 3.56 15.08
C SER A 59 -5.51 4.20 15.97
N VAL A 60 -6.69 4.56 15.42
CA VAL A 60 -7.86 4.99 16.21
C VAL A 60 -8.37 3.86 17.08
N ILE A 61 -8.54 2.67 16.51
CA ILE A 61 -9.05 1.48 17.22
C ILE A 61 -8.18 1.12 18.42
N VAL A 62 -6.85 1.18 18.29
CA VAL A 62 -5.93 0.89 19.41
C VAL A 62 -5.68 2.09 20.32
N GLY A 63 -6.29 3.24 20.04
CA GLY A 63 -6.18 4.44 20.89
C GLY A 63 -4.91 5.28 20.68
N ALA A 64 -4.11 5.03 19.62
CA ALA A 64 -2.87 5.75 19.33
C ALA A 64 -3.09 7.08 18.57
N ALA A 65 -4.22 7.25 17.91
CA ALA A 65 -4.46 8.39 17.01
C ALA A 65 -4.83 9.71 17.73
N GLY A 66 -5.21 9.68 18.99
CA GLY A 66 -5.67 10.85 19.73
C GLY A 66 -7.03 11.38 19.23
N LYS A 67 -7.34 12.66 19.53
CA LYS A 67 -8.63 13.27 19.16
C LYS A 67 -8.61 13.76 17.70
N ASN A 68 -9.73 13.57 17.01
CA ASN A 68 -9.97 14.21 15.71
C ASN A 68 -10.25 15.71 15.89
N ASN A 69 -9.70 16.55 15.01
CA ASN A 69 -9.85 18.01 15.03
C ASN A 69 -10.59 18.56 13.79
N GLY A 70 -11.23 17.68 13.01
CA GLY A 70 -11.91 18.04 11.75
C GLY A 70 -11.00 18.06 10.52
N LYS A 71 -9.66 18.01 10.71
CA LYS A 71 -8.65 17.95 9.63
C LYS A 71 -7.79 16.67 9.71
N GLY A 72 -8.05 15.83 10.72
CA GLY A 72 -7.30 14.62 10.98
C GLY A 72 -7.17 14.37 12.49
N TYR A 73 -6.32 13.43 12.87
CA TYR A 73 -6.10 13.00 14.25
C TYR A 73 -4.82 13.62 14.81
N LYS A 74 -4.90 14.24 16.00
CA LYS A 74 -3.77 14.97 16.64
C LYS A 74 -2.57 14.09 16.98
N GLY A 75 -2.77 12.77 17.16
CA GLY A 75 -1.71 11.80 17.44
C GLY A 75 -1.05 11.22 16.18
N VAL A 76 -1.54 11.58 15.00
CA VAL A 76 -1.00 11.12 13.72
C VAL A 76 -0.24 12.26 13.03
N THR A 77 0.98 12.01 12.63
CA THR A 77 1.75 12.89 11.74
C THR A 77 1.40 12.53 10.31
N TYR A 78 0.69 13.40 9.62
CA TYR A 78 0.40 13.26 8.19
C TYR A 78 1.60 13.82 7.41
N MET A 79 2.18 13.00 6.54
CA MET A 79 3.33 13.35 5.70
C MET A 79 2.82 13.60 4.27
N PRO A 80 2.63 14.86 3.84
CA PRO A 80 2.10 15.14 2.51
C PRO A 80 2.91 14.49 1.40
N CYS A 81 2.21 13.73 0.53
CA CYS A 81 2.76 13.08 -0.66
C CYS A 81 1.96 13.56 -1.87
N THR A 82 2.36 14.69 -2.42
CA THR A 82 1.64 15.45 -3.44
C THR A 82 2.47 15.54 -4.73
N PRO A 83 1.89 15.98 -5.84
CA PRO A 83 2.66 16.19 -7.07
C PRO A 83 3.87 17.11 -6.89
N GLU A 84 3.74 18.14 -6.06
CA GLU A 84 4.77 19.15 -5.82
C GLU A 84 6.05 18.59 -5.19
N ASN A 85 5.96 17.45 -4.48
CA ASN A 85 7.11 16.74 -3.90
C ASN A 85 7.35 15.37 -4.56
N ASN A 86 6.82 15.14 -5.76
CA ASN A 86 6.90 13.87 -6.47
C ASN A 86 6.39 12.69 -5.63
N PHE A 87 5.35 12.91 -4.83
CA PHE A 87 4.72 11.94 -3.93
C PHE A 87 5.67 11.31 -2.89
N PHE A 88 6.81 11.93 -2.62
CA PHE A 88 7.72 11.51 -1.55
C PHE A 88 7.72 12.55 -0.41
N PRO A 89 7.48 12.12 0.84
CA PRO A 89 7.24 13.05 1.94
C PRO A 89 8.48 13.77 2.45
N ASP A 90 8.27 14.96 3.01
CA ASP A 90 9.25 15.57 3.90
C ASP A 90 9.28 14.82 5.24
N LEU A 91 10.38 14.15 5.51
CA LEU A 91 10.56 13.35 6.72
C LEU A 91 10.87 14.23 7.96
N SER A 92 11.21 15.49 7.79
CA SER A 92 11.53 16.40 8.91
C SER A 92 10.36 16.61 9.88
N VAL A 93 9.12 16.38 9.42
CA VAL A 93 7.91 16.46 10.25
C VAL A 93 7.73 15.25 11.18
N VAL A 94 8.47 14.16 10.94
CA VAL A 94 8.33 12.91 11.69
C VAL A 94 9.11 12.99 13.00
N LYS A 95 8.46 12.62 14.09
CA LYS A 95 9.07 12.65 15.43
C LYS A 95 9.92 11.40 15.65
N LYS A 96 10.98 11.53 16.46
CA LYS A 96 11.76 10.38 16.96
C LYS A 96 10.85 9.31 17.58
N ASN A 97 11.27 8.05 17.46
CA ASN A 97 10.55 6.87 17.96
C ASN A 97 9.11 6.77 17.38
N SER A 98 8.95 7.05 16.10
CA SER A 98 7.67 6.91 15.39
C SER A 98 7.59 5.58 14.64
N LEU A 99 6.37 5.09 14.51
CA LEU A 99 6.00 4.05 13.56
C LEU A 99 5.59 4.73 12.25
N ILE A 100 6.34 4.51 11.18
CA ILE A 100 6.14 5.15 9.88
C ILE A 100 5.47 4.15 8.94
N TYR A 101 4.21 4.38 8.58
CA TYR A 101 3.55 3.60 7.52
C TYR A 101 3.93 4.19 6.16
N PHE A 102 4.51 3.34 5.32
CA PHE A 102 4.94 3.72 3.98
C PHE A 102 4.56 2.62 2.98
N CYS A 103 3.73 2.98 2.00
CA CYS A 103 3.24 2.08 0.97
C CYS A 103 3.89 2.41 -0.38
N SER A 104 4.46 1.39 -1.05
CA SER A 104 5.02 1.54 -2.39
C SER A 104 4.90 0.23 -3.17
N PRO A 105 4.22 0.25 -4.32
CA PRO A 105 3.39 1.32 -4.90
C PRO A 105 2.28 1.78 -3.97
N ASN A 106 2.06 3.12 -3.88
CA ASN A 106 1.13 3.67 -2.90
C ASN A 106 -0.35 3.52 -3.32
N ASN A 107 -1.18 3.19 -2.38
CA ASN A 107 -2.61 3.36 -2.47
C ASN A 107 -3.00 4.63 -1.68
N PRO A 108 -3.49 5.71 -2.32
CA PRO A 108 -4.21 5.73 -3.60
C PRO A 108 -3.41 6.24 -4.81
N THR A 109 -2.24 6.86 -4.64
CA THR A 109 -1.57 7.68 -5.67
C THR A 109 -0.95 6.88 -6.81
N GLY A 110 -0.70 5.58 -6.60
CA GLY A 110 0.05 4.74 -7.55
C GLY A 110 1.55 5.04 -7.60
N ALA A 111 2.04 6.01 -6.82
CA ALA A 111 3.44 6.39 -6.81
C ALA A 111 4.33 5.28 -6.26
N CYS A 112 5.47 5.08 -6.91
CA CYS A 112 6.51 4.14 -6.49
C CYS A 112 7.73 4.90 -6.00
N ALA A 113 8.26 4.51 -4.85
CA ALA A 113 9.48 5.10 -4.34
C ALA A 113 10.71 4.55 -5.09
N THR A 114 11.65 5.42 -5.42
CA THR A 114 12.94 5.06 -6.00
C THR A 114 13.89 4.50 -4.93
N LYS A 115 14.98 3.83 -5.36
CA LYS A 115 16.02 3.34 -4.44
C LYS A 115 16.60 4.48 -3.58
N THR A 116 16.83 5.66 -4.18
CA THR A 116 17.34 6.84 -3.46
C THR A 116 16.34 7.34 -2.41
N GLN A 117 15.07 7.40 -2.76
CA GLN A 117 14.01 7.81 -1.82
C GLN A 117 13.89 6.82 -0.66
N LEU A 118 13.89 5.51 -0.94
CA LEU A 118 13.86 4.50 0.12
C LEU A 118 15.13 4.53 0.98
N LYS A 119 16.31 4.82 0.39
CA LYS A 119 17.54 4.99 1.17
C LYS A 119 17.42 6.18 2.13
N THR A 120 16.89 7.31 1.67
CA THR A 120 16.60 8.46 2.53
C THR A 120 15.67 8.11 3.69
N LEU A 121 14.60 7.35 3.41
CA LEU A 121 13.64 6.90 4.43
C LEU A 121 14.30 5.96 5.46
N VAL A 122 15.12 5.01 5.01
CA VAL A 122 15.84 4.04 5.85
C VAL A 122 16.87 4.75 6.73
N ASP A 123 17.65 5.67 6.16
CA ASP A 123 18.66 6.43 6.92
C ASP A 123 18.01 7.32 7.98
N PHE A 124 16.90 7.97 7.60
CA PHE A 124 16.09 8.73 8.55
C PHE A 124 15.58 7.86 9.69
N ALA A 125 14.99 6.70 9.37
CA ALA A 125 14.42 5.81 10.38
C ALA A 125 15.49 5.32 11.35
N ASN A 126 16.65 4.89 10.87
CA ASN A 126 17.77 4.46 11.71
C ASN A 126 18.30 5.59 12.59
N SER A 127 18.43 6.83 12.06
CA SER A 127 18.95 7.97 12.84
C SER A 127 17.97 8.53 13.86
N HIS A 128 16.68 8.23 13.74
CA HIS A 128 15.59 8.73 14.60
C HIS A 128 14.90 7.64 15.41
N ASP A 129 15.47 6.45 15.50
CA ASP A 129 14.90 5.29 16.21
C ASP A 129 13.46 4.99 15.79
N CYS A 130 13.14 5.21 14.50
CA CYS A 130 11.83 4.93 13.92
C CYS A 130 11.77 3.51 13.35
N ILE A 131 10.56 2.95 13.28
CA ILE A 131 10.31 1.68 12.60
C ILE A 131 9.39 1.94 11.42
N ILE A 132 9.79 1.46 10.24
CA ILE A 132 9.02 1.54 9.00
C ILE A 132 8.13 0.31 8.90
N ILE A 133 6.83 0.52 8.70
CA ILE A 133 5.90 -0.51 8.23
C ILE A 133 5.74 -0.31 6.74
N TYR A 134 6.49 -1.09 5.97
CA TYR A 134 6.52 -1.00 4.53
C TYR A 134 5.45 -1.89 3.92
N ASP A 135 4.39 -1.30 3.38
CA ASP A 135 3.32 -2.02 2.71
C ASP A 135 3.65 -2.21 1.22
N ALA A 136 4.01 -3.44 0.86
CA ALA A 136 4.38 -3.84 -0.49
C ALA A 136 3.29 -4.66 -1.20
N ALA A 137 2.01 -4.49 -0.81
CA ALA A 137 0.90 -5.28 -1.36
C ALA A 137 0.74 -5.18 -2.89
N TYR A 138 1.34 -4.18 -3.52
CA TYR A 138 1.32 -3.95 -4.97
C TYR A 138 2.66 -4.18 -5.65
N ARG A 139 3.67 -4.76 -4.98
CA ARG A 139 5.03 -4.97 -5.48
C ARG A 139 5.07 -5.68 -6.85
N GLU A 140 4.17 -6.61 -7.10
CA GLU A 140 4.14 -7.38 -8.34
C GLU A 140 3.59 -6.58 -9.54
N PHE A 141 3.01 -5.41 -9.31
CA PHE A 141 2.63 -4.46 -10.37
C PHE A 141 3.82 -3.66 -10.93
N ILE A 142 4.94 -3.60 -10.21
CA ILE A 142 6.13 -2.86 -10.65
C ILE A 142 6.72 -3.57 -11.87
N ARG A 143 6.77 -2.83 -13.00
CA ARG A 143 7.34 -3.27 -14.27
C ARG A 143 8.70 -2.63 -14.57
N ASP A 144 8.95 -1.45 -13.99
CA ASP A 144 10.23 -0.76 -14.09
C ASP A 144 11.30 -1.50 -13.27
N PRO A 145 12.36 -2.04 -13.89
CA PRO A 145 13.41 -2.79 -13.21
C PRO A 145 14.29 -1.93 -12.27
N GLU A 146 14.26 -0.61 -12.44
CA GLU A 146 15.02 0.30 -11.57
C GLU A 146 14.32 0.55 -10.23
N LEU A 147 13.01 0.25 -10.14
CA LEU A 147 12.25 0.44 -8.92
C LEU A 147 12.36 -0.78 -7.99
N PRO A 148 12.61 -0.58 -6.70
CA PRO A 148 12.71 -1.68 -5.74
C PRO A 148 11.33 -2.32 -5.51
N LYS A 149 11.31 -3.65 -5.44
CA LYS A 149 10.13 -4.44 -5.11
C LYS A 149 10.01 -4.75 -3.62
N THR A 150 11.08 -4.58 -2.88
CA THR A 150 11.12 -4.78 -1.44
C THR A 150 12.03 -3.72 -0.79
N ILE A 151 11.68 -3.32 0.42
CA ILE A 151 12.53 -2.39 1.18
C ILE A 151 13.89 -3.03 1.53
N PHE A 152 13.96 -4.36 1.52
CA PHE A 152 15.20 -5.11 1.84
C PHE A 152 16.26 -5.06 0.73
N GLU A 153 15.94 -4.48 -0.43
CA GLU A 153 16.97 -4.07 -1.41
C GLU A 153 17.81 -2.87 -0.93
N ILE A 154 17.38 -2.20 0.13
CA ILE A 154 18.03 -1.00 0.65
C ILE A 154 18.88 -1.35 1.87
N GLU A 155 20.17 -1.02 1.81
CA GLU A 155 21.09 -1.22 2.91
C GLU A 155 20.64 -0.48 4.18
N GLY A 156 20.68 -1.16 5.33
CA GLY A 156 20.23 -0.66 6.63
C GLY A 156 18.75 -0.86 6.92
N SER A 157 17.95 -1.36 5.96
CA SER A 157 16.50 -1.56 6.17
C SER A 157 16.18 -2.65 7.20
N ARG A 158 17.02 -3.68 7.31
CA ARG A 158 16.79 -4.81 8.22
C ARG A 158 16.80 -4.43 9.71
N THR A 159 17.38 -3.28 10.05
CA THR A 159 17.42 -2.76 11.42
C THR A 159 16.27 -1.82 11.76
N CYS A 160 15.46 -1.41 10.76
CA CYS A 160 14.39 -0.42 10.97
C CYS A 160 13.09 -0.70 10.24
N ALA A 161 12.93 -1.84 9.52
CA ALA A 161 11.74 -2.08 8.73
C ALA A 161 11.08 -3.44 8.98
N ILE A 162 9.73 -3.43 8.96
CA ILE A 162 8.86 -4.60 8.78
C ILE A 162 8.21 -4.44 7.42
N GLU A 163 8.23 -5.49 6.59
CA GLU A 163 7.51 -5.48 5.31
C GLU A 163 6.24 -6.33 5.39
N ILE A 164 5.15 -5.81 4.81
CA ILE A 164 3.85 -6.46 4.74
C ILE A 164 3.48 -6.69 3.28
N ASN A 165 2.96 -7.87 2.98
CA ASN A 165 2.61 -8.29 1.65
C ASN A 165 1.30 -9.09 1.59
N SER A 166 0.79 -9.30 0.37
CA SER A 166 -0.48 -9.99 0.17
C SER A 166 -0.56 -10.68 -1.19
N PHE A 167 -1.17 -11.86 -1.20
CA PHE A 167 -1.62 -12.53 -2.42
C PHE A 167 -2.94 -11.94 -2.97
N SER A 168 -3.59 -11.05 -2.23
CA SER A 168 -4.91 -10.50 -2.59
C SER A 168 -4.94 -9.87 -3.98
N LYS A 169 -3.85 -9.19 -4.39
CA LYS A 169 -3.81 -8.46 -5.64
C LYS A 169 -3.18 -9.27 -6.78
N PRO A 170 -1.98 -9.84 -6.62
CA PRO A 170 -1.35 -10.58 -7.71
C PRO A 170 -2.06 -11.90 -8.05
N ALA A 171 -2.60 -12.60 -7.04
CA ALA A 171 -3.23 -13.90 -7.22
C ALA A 171 -4.77 -13.84 -7.18
N GLY A 172 -5.38 -12.66 -7.06
CA GLY A 172 -6.84 -12.55 -6.91
C GLY A 172 -7.37 -13.09 -5.58
N PHE A 173 -6.54 -13.25 -4.56
CA PHE A 173 -6.91 -13.87 -3.26
C PHE A 173 -7.61 -12.92 -2.30
N THR A 174 -8.26 -11.87 -2.79
CA THR A 174 -8.97 -10.89 -1.93
C THR A 174 -9.98 -11.56 -1.01
N GLY A 175 -10.77 -12.52 -1.51
CA GLY A 175 -11.73 -13.31 -0.74
C GLY A 175 -11.15 -14.60 -0.14
N VAL A 176 -9.98 -15.05 -0.62
CA VAL A 176 -9.31 -16.30 -0.18
C VAL A 176 -8.53 -16.08 1.12
N ARG A 177 -7.97 -14.90 1.33
CA ARG A 177 -7.29 -14.44 2.55
C ARG A 177 -5.91 -15.07 2.78
N LEU A 178 -4.89 -14.61 2.06
CA LEU A 178 -3.50 -14.98 2.29
C LEU A 178 -2.59 -13.76 2.15
N GLY A 179 -1.68 -13.61 3.11
CA GLY A 179 -0.62 -12.60 3.12
C GLY A 179 0.56 -13.07 3.94
N TRP A 180 1.55 -12.22 4.05
CA TRP A 180 2.72 -12.47 4.91
C TRP A 180 3.37 -11.16 5.33
N SER A 181 4.10 -11.23 6.43
CA SER A 181 5.02 -10.20 6.86
C SER A 181 6.45 -10.73 6.95
N ILE A 182 7.41 -9.86 6.70
CA ILE A 182 8.84 -10.10 6.95
C ILE A 182 9.25 -9.25 8.13
N VAL A 183 9.73 -9.90 9.18
CA VAL A 183 10.23 -9.25 10.38
C VAL A 183 11.67 -9.70 10.62
N PRO A 184 12.67 -8.89 10.26
CA PRO A 184 14.08 -9.25 10.41
C PRO A 184 14.46 -9.53 11.87
N LYS A 185 15.40 -10.46 12.07
CA LYS A 185 15.94 -10.78 13.41
C LYS A 185 16.79 -9.65 14.00
N GLU A 186 17.35 -8.82 13.14
CA GLU A 186 18.16 -7.65 13.51
C GLU A 186 17.30 -6.51 14.06
N LEU A 187 16.00 -6.47 13.71
CA LEU A 187 15.10 -5.42 14.15
C LEU A 187 14.83 -5.53 15.66
N LYS A 188 15.07 -4.43 16.38
CA LYS A 188 14.92 -4.36 17.84
C LYS A 188 14.12 -3.13 18.24
N PHE A 189 13.46 -3.24 19.37
CA PHE A 189 12.91 -2.08 20.09
C PHE A 189 14.06 -1.24 20.72
N ALA A 190 13.71 -0.04 21.16
CA ALA A 190 14.68 0.88 21.76
C ALA A 190 15.40 0.32 23.03
N ASP A 191 14.76 -0.63 23.72
CA ASP A 191 15.35 -1.32 24.88
C ASP A 191 16.23 -2.54 24.49
N GLY A 192 16.41 -2.79 23.19
CA GLY A 192 17.22 -3.88 22.67
C GLY A 192 16.48 -5.23 22.56
N THR A 193 15.21 -5.29 22.94
CA THR A 193 14.40 -6.54 22.80
C THR A 193 14.07 -6.79 21.31
N SER A 194 13.89 -8.06 20.96
CA SER A 194 13.68 -8.48 19.57
C SER A 194 12.24 -8.27 19.12
N VAL A 195 12.03 -7.44 18.12
CA VAL A 195 10.70 -7.26 17.49
C VAL A 195 10.20 -8.57 16.86
N ASN A 196 11.10 -9.36 16.23
CA ASN A 196 10.75 -10.64 15.63
C ASN A 196 10.18 -11.63 16.68
N LYS A 197 10.78 -11.71 17.86
CA LYS A 197 10.29 -12.60 18.93
C LYS A 197 8.93 -12.17 19.47
N ASP A 198 8.73 -10.87 19.64
CA ASP A 198 7.44 -10.36 20.12
C ASP A 198 6.37 -10.41 19.03
N TRP A 199 6.76 -10.20 17.75
CA TRP A 199 5.86 -10.47 16.62
C TRP A 199 5.41 -11.94 16.59
N ASN A 200 6.33 -12.87 16.76
CA ASN A 200 5.98 -14.29 16.86
C ASN A 200 5.00 -14.56 18.02
N ARG A 201 5.18 -13.90 19.18
CA ARG A 201 4.25 -14.00 20.30
C ARG A 201 2.86 -13.48 19.93
N VAL A 202 2.76 -12.31 19.27
CA VAL A 202 1.48 -11.75 18.79
C VAL A 202 0.81 -12.73 17.83
N MET A 203 1.55 -13.23 16.84
CA MET A 203 1.03 -14.13 15.83
C MET A 203 0.53 -15.44 16.44
N THR A 204 1.26 -16.02 17.39
CA THR A 204 0.85 -17.29 18.03
C THR A 204 -0.22 -17.13 19.10
N THR A 205 -0.45 -15.92 19.60
CA THR A 205 -1.48 -15.64 20.61
C THR A 205 -2.81 -15.22 19.98
N LEU A 206 -2.77 -14.37 18.94
CA LEU A 206 -3.96 -13.77 18.34
C LEU A 206 -4.42 -14.48 17.06
N PHE A 207 -3.67 -15.47 16.57
CA PHE A 207 -3.92 -16.05 15.26
C PHE A 207 -3.43 -17.50 15.21
N ASN A 208 -4.33 -18.43 14.84
CA ASN A 208 -4.01 -19.86 14.74
C ASN A 208 -3.36 -20.25 13.38
N GLY A 209 -3.14 -19.29 12.51
CA GLY A 209 -2.59 -19.51 11.18
C GLY A 209 -3.64 -19.45 10.06
N ALA A 210 -3.20 -19.10 8.86
CA ALA A 210 -4.03 -19.14 7.67
C ALA A 210 -4.44 -20.59 7.34
N SER A 211 -5.60 -20.76 6.70
CA SER A 211 -6.10 -22.08 6.28
C SER A 211 -5.03 -22.86 5.51
N ASN A 212 -4.84 -24.13 5.80
CA ASN A 212 -3.90 -25.00 5.10
C ASN A 212 -4.22 -25.13 3.60
N VAL A 213 -5.50 -25.14 3.24
CA VAL A 213 -5.95 -25.14 1.84
C VAL A 213 -5.49 -23.86 1.12
N VAL A 214 -5.65 -22.73 1.77
CA VAL A 214 -5.22 -21.43 1.24
C VAL A 214 -3.71 -21.34 1.11
N GLN A 215 -2.96 -21.88 2.10
CA GLN A 215 -1.51 -21.94 2.04
C GLN A 215 -1.00 -22.86 0.91
N ALA A 216 -1.67 -23.99 0.63
CA ALA A 216 -1.38 -24.83 -0.52
C ALA A 216 -1.59 -24.07 -1.85
N GLY A 217 -2.68 -23.27 -1.94
CA GLY A 217 -2.86 -22.34 -3.06
C GLY A 217 -1.74 -21.32 -3.20
N GLY A 218 -1.24 -20.78 -2.08
CA GLY A 218 -0.08 -19.88 -2.06
C GLY A 218 1.21 -20.54 -2.57
N ILE A 219 1.45 -21.81 -2.24
CA ILE A 219 2.57 -22.59 -2.76
C ILE A 219 2.45 -22.72 -4.29
N ALA A 220 1.26 -23.09 -4.78
CA ALA A 220 1.01 -23.22 -6.22
C ALA A 220 1.20 -21.88 -6.97
N CYS A 221 0.85 -20.74 -6.38
CA CYS A 221 1.11 -19.43 -6.95
C CYS A 221 2.60 -19.12 -7.12
N LEU A 222 3.47 -19.77 -6.35
CA LEU A 222 4.93 -19.57 -6.39
C LEU A 222 5.67 -20.61 -7.27
N GLU A 223 4.96 -21.53 -7.88
CA GLU A 223 5.49 -22.37 -8.94
C GLU A 223 5.58 -21.59 -10.27
N PRO A 224 6.40 -22.03 -11.23
CA PRO A 224 6.56 -21.30 -12.50
C PRO A 224 5.25 -20.98 -13.22
N GLU A 225 4.30 -21.92 -13.24
CA GLU A 225 2.98 -21.74 -13.85
C GLU A 225 2.13 -20.73 -13.06
N GLY A 226 2.17 -20.77 -11.73
CA GLY A 226 1.47 -19.83 -10.86
C GLY A 226 2.03 -18.41 -10.99
N ILE A 227 3.35 -18.25 -11.03
CA ILE A 227 4.01 -16.96 -11.27
C ILE A 227 3.59 -16.39 -12.63
N LYS A 228 3.54 -17.23 -13.67
CA LYS A 228 3.05 -16.81 -14.99
C LYS A 228 1.60 -16.38 -14.93
N ALA A 229 0.72 -17.15 -14.30
CA ALA A 229 -0.70 -16.81 -14.18
C ALA A 229 -0.92 -15.50 -13.42
N MET A 230 -0.19 -15.26 -12.31
CA MET A 230 -0.24 -13.99 -11.60
C MET A 230 0.21 -12.82 -12.48
N LYS A 231 1.28 -13.03 -13.27
CA LYS A 231 1.76 -12.01 -14.20
C LYS A 231 0.72 -11.67 -15.25
N ASP A 232 0.08 -12.68 -15.85
CA ASP A 232 -0.96 -12.50 -16.88
C ASP A 232 -2.16 -11.72 -16.31
N VAL A 233 -2.57 -11.99 -15.07
CA VAL A 233 -3.63 -11.25 -14.38
C VAL A 233 -3.23 -9.78 -14.14
N ILE A 234 -2.00 -9.53 -13.72
CA ILE A 234 -1.51 -8.17 -13.50
C ILE A 234 -1.42 -7.41 -14.83
N ASP A 235 -0.91 -8.03 -15.89
CA ASP A 235 -0.85 -7.43 -17.23
C ASP A 235 -2.25 -7.06 -17.73
N TYR A 236 -3.26 -7.90 -17.49
CA TYR A 236 -4.67 -7.61 -17.75
C TYR A 236 -5.14 -6.35 -17.01
N TYR A 237 -4.82 -6.19 -15.73
CA TYR A 237 -5.18 -4.98 -14.97
C TYR A 237 -4.41 -3.74 -15.45
N LEU A 238 -3.17 -3.87 -15.89
CA LEU A 238 -2.41 -2.75 -16.42
C LEU A 238 -2.95 -2.25 -17.78
N VAL A 239 -3.54 -3.13 -18.59
CA VAL A 239 -4.31 -2.72 -19.77
C VAL A 239 -5.51 -1.86 -19.37
N ASN A 240 -6.25 -2.25 -18.33
CA ASN A 240 -7.34 -1.44 -17.80
C ASN A 240 -6.88 -0.07 -17.28
N VAL A 241 -5.71 -0.01 -16.61
CA VAL A 241 -5.10 1.28 -16.21
C VAL A 241 -4.92 2.19 -17.41
N LYS A 242 -4.36 1.66 -18.50
CA LYS A 242 -4.12 2.43 -19.73
C LYS A 242 -5.42 2.94 -20.35
N THR A 243 -6.47 2.10 -20.38
CA THR A 243 -7.80 2.50 -20.87
C THR A 243 -8.39 3.66 -20.05
N ILE A 244 -8.27 3.59 -18.72
CA ILE A 244 -8.72 4.66 -17.82
C ILE A 244 -7.92 5.94 -18.05
N GLU A 245 -6.59 5.85 -18.15
CA GLU A 245 -5.74 7.01 -18.42
C GLU A 245 -6.09 7.71 -19.75
N ASP A 246 -6.26 6.93 -20.81
CA ASP A 246 -6.56 7.48 -22.13
C ASP A 246 -7.92 8.17 -22.15
N THR A 247 -8.90 7.62 -21.42
CA THR A 247 -10.20 8.25 -21.23
C THR A 247 -10.11 9.59 -20.51
N LEU A 248 -9.36 9.64 -19.41
CA LEU A 248 -9.18 10.86 -18.61
C LEU A 248 -8.32 11.93 -19.34
N LYS A 249 -7.56 11.56 -20.35
CA LYS A 249 -6.84 12.47 -21.26
C LYS A 249 -7.76 13.07 -22.35
N GLY A 250 -9.04 12.70 -22.40
CA GLY A 250 -10.01 13.19 -23.37
C GLY A 250 -10.32 14.69 -23.21
N GLU A 251 -10.90 15.29 -24.28
CA GLU A 251 -11.15 16.72 -24.39
C GLU A 251 -11.95 17.32 -23.21
N ASN A 252 -12.97 16.61 -22.71
CA ASN A 252 -13.80 17.11 -21.63
C ASN A 252 -13.03 17.27 -20.32
N PHE A 253 -12.16 16.29 -20.01
CA PHE A 253 -11.31 16.34 -18.82
C PHE A 253 -10.19 17.38 -18.97
N LYS A 254 -9.59 17.50 -20.17
CA LYS A 254 -8.60 18.57 -20.47
C LYS A 254 -9.19 19.96 -20.28
N LYS A 255 -10.41 20.21 -20.77
CA LYS A 255 -11.11 21.50 -20.60
C LYS A 255 -11.37 21.81 -19.13
N ALA A 256 -11.61 20.80 -18.31
CA ALA A 256 -11.76 20.93 -16.87
C ALA A 256 -10.42 21.07 -16.12
N GLY A 257 -9.29 21.01 -16.81
CA GLY A 257 -7.96 21.13 -16.23
C GLY A 257 -7.55 19.88 -15.42
N VAL A 258 -8.13 18.71 -15.70
CA VAL A 258 -7.83 17.48 -14.96
C VAL A 258 -6.39 17.06 -15.19
N GLU A 259 -5.68 16.82 -14.08
CA GLU A 259 -4.31 16.33 -14.04
C GLU A 259 -4.29 14.85 -13.66
N ILE A 260 -3.50 14.03 -14.38
CA ILE A 260 -3.50 12.57 -14.20
C ILE A 260 -2.13 12.14 -13.72
N TYR A 261 -2.13 11.37 -12.65
CA TYR A 261 -0.94 10.76 -12.07
C TYR A 261 -1.10 9.24 -12.10
N SER A 262 -0.22 8.60 -12.88
CA SER A 262 -0.13 7.15 -12.99
C SER A 262 1.28 6.79 -13.41
N THR A 263 1.80 5.70 -12.88
CA THR A 263 3.19 5.28 -13.14
C THR A 263 3.30 4.06 -14.04
N GLY A 264 2.16 3.43 -14.39
CA GLY A 264 2.17 2.12 -15.06
C GLY A 264 2.70 0.97 -14.19
N ASN A 265 3.00 1.25 -12.93
CA ASN A 265 3.53 0.30 -11.94
C ASN A 265 2.54 0.04 -10.78
N SER A 266 1.25 0.34 -11.00
CA SER A 266 0.21 0.27 -9.98
C SER A 266 -1.16 0.06 -10.63
N PRO A 267 -2.14 -0.51 -9.92
CA PRO A 267 -3.50 -0.68 -10.44
C PRO A 267 -4.36 0.58 -10.32
N TYR A 268 -3.78 1.73 -9.98
CA TYR A 268 -4.51 2.96 -9.70
C TYR A 268 -4.15 4.08 -10.66
N VAL A 269 -5.17 4.86 -11.03
CA VAL A 269 -5.02 6.17 -11.65
C VAL A 269 -5.52 7.20 -10.64
N TRP A 270 -4.65 8.15 -10.28
CA TRP A 270 -4.92 9.24 -9.35
C TRP A 270 -5.12 10.52 -10.17
N ALA A 271 -6.33 11.07 -10.16
CA ALA A 271 -6.68 12.21 -10.98
C ALA A 271 -7.10 13.41 -10.13
N LYS A 272 -6.49 14.57 -10.35
CA LYS A 272 -6.80 15.84 -9.69
C LYS A 272 -7.83 16.59 -10.52
N PHE A 273 -8.84 17.11 -9.86
CA PHE A 273 -9.91 17.95 -10.43
C PHE A 273 -9.81 19.35 -9.82
N PRO A 274 -9.02 20.27 -10.41
CA PRO A 274 -8.79 21.60 -9.83
C PRO A 274 -10.09 22.39 -9.66
N GLY A 275 -10.27 22.96 -8.48
CA GLY A 275 -11.47 23.76 -8.17
C GLY A 275 -12.68 22.94 -7.70
N PHE A 276 -12.63 21.62 -7.74
CA PHE A 276 -13.71 20.75 -7.28
C PHE A 276 -13.34 20.05 -5.97
N LYS A 277 -14.33 19.78 -5.12
CA LYS A 277 -14.15 18.87 -3.97
C LYS A 277 -14.27 17.43 -4.41
N SER A 278 -13.50 16.54 -3.77
CA SER A 278 -13.48 15.10 -4.10
C SER A 278 -14.89 14.47 -4.09
N TRP A 279 -15.70 14.81 -3.08
CA TRP A 279 -17.06 14.28 -2.97
C TRP A 279 -18.00 14.82 -4.04
N ASP A 280 -17.86 16.07 -4.46
CA ASP A 280 -18.70 16.66 -5.53
C ASP A 280 -18.40 15.98 -6.88
N VAL A 281 -17.11 15.70 -7.15
CA VAL A 281 -16.69 14.96 -8.34
C VAL A 281 -17.19 13.51 -8.28
N PHE A 282 -17.03 12.84 -7.13
CA PHE A 282 -17.53 11.48 -6.93
C PHE A 282 -19.04 11.39 -7.19
N ASP A 283 -19.82 12.30 -6.59
CA ASP A 283 -21.29 12.36 -6.75
C ASP A 283 -21.70 12.59 -8.21
N LYS A 284 -21.00 13.49 -8.89
CA LYS A 284 -21.24 13.76 -10.32
C LYS A 284 -20.97 12.51 -11.17
N ILE A 285 -19.81 11.88 -11.00
CA ILE A 285 -19.44 10.66 -11.73
C ILE A 285 -20.47 9.55 -11.46
N LEU A 286 -20.86 9.37 -10.20
CA LEU A 286 -21.85 8.35 -9.82
C LEU A 286 -23.22 8.61 -10.47
N LYS A 287 -23.73 9.84 -10.38
CA LYS A 287 -25.08 10.20 -10.86
C LYS A 287 -25.20 10.26 -12.37
N GLU A 288 -24.19 10.75 -13.05
CA GLU A 288 -24.26 11.01 -14.50
C GLU A 288 -23.64 9.88 -15.35
N ALA A 289 -22.63 9.15 -14.82
CA ALA A 289 -22.00 8.04 -15.54
C ALA A 289 -22.32 6.65 -14.97
N ASN A 290 -22.97 6.56 -13.79
CA ASN A 290 -23.16 5.31 -13.05
C ASN A 290 -21.84 4.54 -12.83
N VAL A 291 -20.77 5.27 -12.49
CA VAL A 291 -19.45 4.71 -12.21
C VAL A 291 -19.08 5.02 -10.76
N VAL A 292 -18.69 3.98 -10.01
CA VAL A 292 -18.23 4.12 -8.65
C VAL A 292 -16.72 4.32 -8.65
N THR A 293 -16.27 5.45 -8.11
CA THR A 293 -14.86 5.79 -7.90
C THR A 293 -14.55 5.88 -6.40
N THR A 294 -13.42 6.45 -6.02
CA THR A 294 -13.15 6.71 -4.61
C THR A 294 -12.71 8.16 -4.44
N PRO A 295 -13.43 8.98 -3.63
CA PRO A 295 -13.05 10.36 -3.38
C PRO A 295 -11.72 10.42 -2.62
N GLY A 296 -10.82 11.29 -3.08
CA GLY A 296 -9.46 11.35 -2.58
C GLY A 296 -9.36 11.79 -1.12
N SER A 297 -10.25 12.66 -0.67
CA SER A 297 -10.31 13.07 0.74
C SER A 297 -10.57 11.91 1.72
N GLY A 298 -11.08 10.77 1.24
CA GLY A 298 -11.20 9.53 2.01
C GLY A 298 -9.85 8.86 2.35
N PHE A 299 -8.76 9.31 1.71
CA PHE A 299 -7.41 8.78 1.97
C PHE A 299 -6.54 9.72 2.80
N GLY A 300 -7.06 10.88 3.17
CA GLY A 300 -6.36 11.88 3.97
C GLY A 300 -6.56 13.30 3.45
N PRO A 301 -6.18 14.33 4.25
CA PRO A 301 -6.34 15.73 3.90
C PRO A 301 -5.74 16.15 2.55
N ALA A 302 -4.55 15.62 2.19
CA ALA A 302 -3.89 15.94 0.93
C ALA A 302 -4.55 15.27 -0.30
N GLY A 303 -5.55 14.42 -0.07
CA GLY A 303 -6.35 13.81 -1.14
C GLY A 303 -7.52 14.67 -1.62
N GLU A 304 -7.75 15.85 -1.04
CA GLU A 304 -8.83 16.74 -1.48
C GLU A 304 -8.61 17.19 -2.94
N SER A 305 -9.70 17.30 -3.69
CA SER A 305 -9.72 17.55 -5.14
C SER A 305 -9.22 16.39 -6.01
N PHE A 306 -8.93 15.24 -5.44
CA PHE A 306 -8.53 14.05 -6.20
C PHE A 306 -9.61 12.97 -6.21
N ILE A 307 -9.55 12.12 -7.24
CA ILE A 307 -10.32 10.88 -7.37
C ILE A 307 -9.37 9.74 -7.69
N ARG A 308 -9.54 8.60 -7.00
CA ARG A 308 -8.88 7.37 -7.36
C ARG A 308 -9.76 6.53 -8.28
N PHE A 309 -9.24 6.18 -9.45
CA PHE A 309 -9.78 5.15 -10.32
C PHE A 309 -9.01 3.85 -10.10
N SER A 310 -9.70 2.71 -10.22
CA SER A 310 -9.14 1.38 -9.97
C SER A 310 -9.36 0.48 -11.17
N SER A 311 -8.32 -0.29 -11.53
CA SER A 311 -8.33 -1.18 -12.68
C SER A 311 -8.84 -2.60 -12.39
N PHE A 312 -9.27 -2.90 -11.17
CA PHE A 312 -9.66 -4.24 -10.72
C PHE A 312 -11.04 -4.71 -11.22
N GLY A 313 -11.51 -4.21 -12.34
CA GLY A 313 -12.74 -4.65 -13.00
C GLY A 313 -12.47 -5.62 -14.16
N HIS A 314 -13.53 -6.29 -14.61
CA HIS A 314 -13.50 -6.94 -15.92
C HIS A 314 -13.30 -5.91 -17.02
N GLN A 315 -12.52 -6.25 -18.04
CA GLN A 315 -12.16 -5.29 -19.12
C GLN A 315 -13.38 -4.71 -19.82
N GLU A 316 -14.42 -5.54 -20.05
CA GLU A 316 -15.68 -5.08 -20.64
C GLU A 316 -16.35 -4.01 -19.76
N SER A 317 -16.43 -4.23 -18.45
CA SER A 317 -17.00 -3.26 -17.51
C SER A 317 -16.16 -1.98 -17.41
N VAL A 318 -14.83 -2.09 -17.49
CA VAL A 318 -13.94 -0.91 -17.52
C VAL A 318 -14.13 -0.13 -18.81
N ASN A 319 -14.21 -0.79 -19.96
CA ASN A 319 -14.47 -0.14 -21.26
C ASN A 319 -15.81 0.60 -21.25
N GLU A 320 -16.87 -0.03 -20.76
CA GLU A 320 -18.20 0.57 -20.64
C GLU A 320 -18.17 1.78 -19.68
N ALA A 321 -17.51 1.66 -18.53
CA ALA A 321 -17.34 2.78 -17.60
C ALA A 321 -16.59 3.95 -18.25
N CYS A 322 -15.52 3.67 -18.99
CA CYS A 322 -14.73 4.65 -19.71
C CYS A 322 -15.53 5.36 -20.82
N GLU A 323 -16.37 4.62 -21.56
CA GLU A 323 -17.30 5.21 -22.55
C GLU A 323 -18.27 6.19 -21.90
N ARG A 324 -18.84 5.83 -20.73
CA ARG A 324 -19.75 6.72 -19.99
C ARG A 324 -19.00 7.94 -19.43
N LEU A 325 -17.81 7.75 -18.87
CA LEU A 325 -16.96 8.81 -18.34
C LEU A 325 -16.59 9.82 -19.42
N SER A 326 -16.29 9.39 -20.66
CA SER A 326 -15.91 10.26 -21.77
C SER A 326 -16.97 11.30 -22.16
N LYS A 327 -18.24 11.06 -21.78
CA LYS A 327 -19.38 11.93 -22.06
C LYS A 327 -19.58 13.00 -20.97
N LEU A 328 -18.90 12.89 -19.83
CA LEU A 328 -19.05 13.84 -18.73
C LEU A 328 -18.40 15.19 -19.07
N VAL A 329 -19.05 16.27 -18.65
CA VAL A 329 -18.56 17.64 -18.73
C VAL A 329 -18.46 18.21 -17.31
N PHE A 330 -17.30 18.72 -16.95
CA PHE A 330 -17.02 19.32 -15.62
C PHE A 330 -17.00 20.84 -15.71
#